data_38e17bbab97679ac70e76b7f9ff4a1b5
#
_entry.id   38e17bbab97679ac70e76b7f9ff4a1b5
#
_cell.length_a   1.000
_cell.length_b   1.000
_cell.length_c   1.000
_cell.angle_alpha   90.00
_cell.angle_beta   90.00
_cell.angle_gamma   90.00
#
_symmetry.space_group_name_H-M   'P 1'
#
loop_
_entity.id
_entity.type
_entity.pdbx_description
1 polymer ?
#
loop_
_entity_poly.entity_id
_entity_poly.type
_entity_poly.pdbx_seq_one_letter_code
_entity_poly.pdbx_strand_id
1 'polypeptide(L)'
;DKEDRLEITSKKGDAVKAMFDGCVRLARKMDRHGNVIVIRHDNGLETVYENNAQNLVQSGQTVKAGQTIAIIGNDGEQGLCRFFIMVNGSRVNPTTIVNARNHRLYRQVLAFEKRGANIRITHIDGESNEKRGLTLDPDEETNPFENSSSFELDLTQIEEEHWAYPLPGAKVISPYGGRRCHSGVDLKTKPKDNIVAAFD
;
A
#
# COMPACT_ATOMS: atom_id res chain seq x y z
N ASP A 1 -3.28 15.75 -3.94
CA ASP A 1 -2.70 14.40 -4.00
C ASP A 1 -2.89 13.58 -2.73
N LYS A 2 -3.99 13.81 -1.99
CA LYS A 2 -4.41 12.97 -0.86
C LYS A 2 -5.20 11.73 -1.31
N GLU A 3 -5.46 11.59 -2.60
CA GLU A 3 -6.54 10.76 -3.13
C GLU A 3 -6.16 9.29 -3.37
N ASP A 4 -4.85 8.95 -3.41
CA ASP A 4 -4.38 7.61 -3.78
C ASP A 4 -3.67 6.88 -2.63
N ARG A 5 -4.10 7.12 -1.38
CA ARG A 5 -3.51 6.47 -0.20
C ARG A 5 -4.57 6.04 0.79
N LEU A 6 -4.24 5.05 1.61
CA LEU A 6 -4.96 4.71 2.82
C LEU A 6 -4.27 5.36 4.03
N GLU A 7 -5.03 6.04 4.86
CA GLU A 7 -4.59 6.45 6.19
C GLU A 7 -5.08 5.42 7.19
N ILE A 8 -4.13 4.69 7.77
CA ILE A 8 -4.41 3.55 8.64
C ILE A 8 -4.00 3.93 10.06
N THR A 9 -4.96 3.95 10.98
CA THR A 9 -4.69 4.24 12.39
C THR A 9 -4.64 2.98 13.22
N SER A 10 -3.73 2.97 14.20
CA SER A 10 -3.56 1.89 15.14
C SER A 10 -3.03 2.42 16.47
N LYS A 11 -2.64 1.54 17.37
CA LYS A 11 -1.98 1.93 18.63
C LYS A 11 -0.56 2.44 18.34
N LYS A 12 -0.10 3.39 19.15
CA LYS A 12 1.32 3.79 19.15
C LYS A 12 2.21 2.58 19.39
N GLY A 13 3.27 2.46 18.61
CA GLY A 13 4.24 1.37 18.74
C GLY A 13 3.85 0.08 18.02
N ASP A 14 2.68 0.03 17.35
CA ASP A 14 2.31 -1.14 16.56
C ASP A 14 3.28 -1.38 15.40
N ALA A 15 3.44 -2.65 15.08
CA ALA A 15 4.30 -3.10 13.99
C ALA A 15 3.62 -2.91 12.63
N VAL A 16 4.31 -2.25 11.71
CA VAL A 16 3.93 -2.20 10.29
C VAL A 16 4.48 -3.44 9.58
N LYS A 17 3.65 -4.10 8.80
CA LYS A 17 3.96 -5.35 8.11
C LYS A 17 4.14 -5.14 6.61
N ALA A 18 5.07 -5.87 5.99
CA ALA A 18 5.17 -5.97 4.55
C ALA A 18 3.91 -6.64 3.98
N MET A 19 3.30 -6.03 2.95
CA MET A 19 2.05 -6.55 2.37
C MET A 19 2.28 -7.80 1.52
N PHE A 20 3.37 -7.85 0.78
CA PHE A 20 3.78 -8.98 -0.07
C PHE A 20 5.26 -9.28 0.16
N ASP A 21 5.70 -10.45 -0.32
CA ASP A 21 7.12 -10.75 -0.48
C ASP A 21 7.77 -9.73 -1.42
N GLY A 22 9.02 -9.34 -1.16
CA GLY A 22 9.66 -8.37 -2.01
C GLY A 22 11.06 -7.95 -1.59
N CYS A 23 11.57 -6.92 -2.26
CA CYS A 23 12.85 -6.28 -1.96
C CYS A 23 12.64 -4.81 -1.58
N VAL A 24 13.28 -4.38 -0.51
CA VAL A 24 13.24 -2.99 -0.04
C VAL A 24 14.04 -2.10 -1.00
N ARG A 25 13.34 -1.32 -1.82
CA ARG A 25 13.96 -0.39 -2.75
C ARG A 25 14.44 0.89 -2.06
N LEU A 26 13.70 1.33 -1.04
CA LEU A 26 14.01 2.55 -0.28
C LEU A 26 13.64 2.35 1.19
N ALA A 27 14.52 2.74 2.10
CA ALA A 27 14.26 2.83 3.53
C ALA A 27 15.03 4.00 4.12
N ARG A 28 14.41 5.18 4.20
CA ARG A 28 15.06 6.40 4.73
C ARG A 28 14.05 7.40 5.29
N LYS A 29 14.57 8.37 6.03
CA LYS A 29 13.80 9.56 6.42
C LYS A 29 13.68 10.53 5.23
N MET A 30 12.49 11.06 5.01
CA MET A 30 12.17 12.05 3.99
C MET A 30 11.47 13.24 4.63
N ASP A 31 11.78 14.45 4.13
CA ASP A 31 11.12 15.67 4.59
C ASP A 31 9.63 15.59 4.35
N ARG A 32 8.83 15.98 5.35
CA ARG A 32 7.35 15.98 5.34
C ARG A 32 6.67 14.60 5.29
N HIS A 33 7.42 13.51 5.10
CA HIS A 33 6.88 12.15 4.98
C HIS A 33 7.25 11.26 6.19
N GLY A 34 8.21 11.70 7.03
CA GLY A 34 8.75 10.89 8.11
C GLY A 34 9.70 9.81 7.59
N ASN A 35 9.82 8.71 8.32
CA ASN A 35 10.54 7.56 7.80
C ASN A 35 9.63 6.84 6.78
N VAL A 36 10.22 6.53 5.63
CA VAL A 36 9.53 5.92 4.48
C VAL A 36 10.19 4.61 4.11
N ILE A 37 9.39 3.62 3.78
CA ILE A 37 9.82 2.36 3.18
C ILE A 37 9.08 2.20 1.86
N VAL A 38 9.79 1.80 0.82
CA VAL A 38 9.25 1.35 -0.46
C VAL A 38 9.72 -0.06 -0.70
N ILE A 39 8.78 -0.97 -0.94
CA ILE A 39 9.07 -2.38 -1.26
C ILE A 39 8.58 -2.65 -2.67
N ARG A 40 9.47 -3.22 -3.48
CA ARG A 40 9.17 -3.73 -4.82
C ARG A 40 8.80 -5.20 -4.73
N HIS A 41 7.77 -5.59 -5.46
CA HIS A 41 7.23 -6.94 -5.50
C HIS A 41 7.39 -7.56 -6.89
N ASP A 42 7.48 -8.89 -6.97
CA ASP A 42 7.61 -9.64 -8.22
C ASP A 42 6.35 -9.60 -9.09
N ASN A 43 5.23 -9.16 -8.52
CA ASN A 43 3.95 -8.98 -9.20
C ASN A 43 3.78 -7.63 -9.92
N GLY A 44 4.84 -6.80 -9.96
CA GLY A 44 4.83 -5.48 -10.62
C GLY A 44 4.34 -4.32 -9.77
N LEU A 45 3.93 -4.58 -8.53
CA LEU A 45 3.54 -3.54 -7.58
C LEU A 45 4.74 -3.05 -6.76
N GLU A 46 4.63 -1.81 -6.30
CA GLU A 46 5.43 -1.29 -5.19
C GLU A 46 4.48 -0.85 -4.07
N THR A 47 4.80 -1.23 -2.84
CA THR A 47 4.08 -0.75 -1.66
C THR A 47 4.90 0.28 -0.90
N VAL A 48 4.23 1.33 -0.44
CA VAL A 48 4.86 2.46 0.23
C VAL A 48 4.24 2.66 1.61
N TYR A 49 5.10 2.79 2.60
CA TYR A 49 4.75 2.96 4.01
C TYR A 49 5.40 4.24 4.50
N GLU A 50 4.60 5.28 4.72
CA GLU A 50 5.05 6.59 5.20
C GLU A 50 4.63 6.84 6.64
N ASN A 51 5.28 7.83 7.26
CA ASN A 51 5.06 8.23 8.64
C ASN A 51 5.46 7.15 9.65
N ASN A 52 6.49 6.37 9.35
CA ASN A 52 7.03 5.44 10.33
C ASN A 52 7.81 6.20 11.41
N ALA A 53 7.68 5.78 12.67
CA ALA A 53 8.53 6.26 13.75
C ALA A 53 9.96 5.74 13.57
N GLN A 54 10.07 4.46 13.15
CA GLN A 54 11.34 3.80 12.91
C GLN A 54 11.19 2.78 11.78
N ASN A 55 12.12 2.79 10.82
CA ASN A 55 12.30 1.72 9.86
C ASN A 55 13.16 0.61 10.50
N LEU A 56 12.76 -0.64 10.35
CA LEU A 56 13.45 -1.83 10.88
C LEU A 56 14.13 -2.64 9.77
N VAL A 57 14.06 -2.16 8.53
CA VAL A 57 14.67 -2.75 7.35
C VAL A 57 15.49 -1.70 6.60
N GLN A 58 16.39 -2.16 5.73
CA GLN A 58 17.29 -1.32 4.95
C GLN A 58 17.08 -1.58 3.45
N SER A 59 17.46 -0.61 2.61
CA SER A 59 17.45 -0.76 1.15
C SER A 59 18.31 -1.96 0.73
N GLY A 60 17.84 -2.73 -0.24
CA GLY A 60 18.45 -3.98 -0.71
C GLY A 60 18.04 -5.23 0.08
N GLN A 61 17.37 -5.08 1.23
CA GLN A 61 16.94 -6.22 2.05
C GLN A 61 15.71 -6.91 1.44
N THR A 62 15.76 -8.23 1.35
CA THR A 62 14.57 -9.04 1.03
C THR A 62 13.68 -9.17 2.25
N VAL A 63 12.38 -9.09 2.05
CA VAL A 63 11.34 -9.22 3.09
C VAL A 63 10.28 -10.21 2.66
N LYS A 64 9.63 -10.83 3.65
CA LYS A 64 8.48 -11.70 3.47
C LYS A 64 7.18 -10.99 3.83
N ALA A 65 6.07 -11.38 3.20
CA ALA A 65 4.75 -10.95 3.60
C ALA A 65 4.53 -11.18 5.10
N GLY A 66 3.94 -10.21 5.79
CA GLY A 66 3.74 -10.27 7.24
C GLY A 66 4.98 -9.99 8.10
N GLN A 67 6.17 -9.88 7.51
CA GLN A 67 7.37 -9.47 8.23
C GLN A 67 7.21 -8.06 8.78
N THR A 68 7.64 -7.83 10.04
CA THR A 68 7.69 -6.48 10.61
C THR A 68 8.80 -5.68 9.93
N ILE A 69 8.42 -4.55 9.33
CA ILE A 69 9.34 -3.67 8.59
C ILE A 69 9.53 -2.32 9.23
N ALA A 70 8.58 -1.88 10.04
CA ALA A 70 8.64 -0.59 10.72
C ALA A 70 7.82 -0.59 12.01
N ILE A 71 8.03 0.44 12.80
CA ILE A 71 7.14 0.85 13.89
C ILE A 71 6.33 2.03 13.39
N ILE A 72 5.02 2.01 13.61
CA ILE A 72 4.08 3.05 13.19
C ILE A 72 4.43 4.40 13.83
N GLY A 73 4.38 5.46 13.03
CA GLY A 73 4.51 6.83 13.53
C GLY A 73 3.24 7.32 14.22
N ASN A 74 3.29 8.52 14.73
CA ASN A 74 2.20 9.11 15.48
C ASN A 74 1.54 10.26 14.72
N ASP A 75 0.24 10.40 14.95
CA ASP A 75 -0.51 11.62 14.70
C ASP A 75 -1.29 11.92 15.98
N GLY A 76 -0.76 12.86 16.78
CA GLY A 76 -1.27 13.13 18.11
C GLY A 76 -1.20 11.91 19.05
N GLU A 77 -2.35 11.43 19.52
CA GLU A 77 -2.44 10.31 20.48
C GLU A 77 -2.48 8.93 19.82
N GLN A 78 -2.71 8.86 18.52
CA GLN A 78 -2.84 7.60 17.77
C GLN A 78 -1.62 7.33 16.90
N GLY A 79 -1.40 6.06 16.58
CA GLY A 79 -0.50 5.68 15.51
C GLY A 79 -1.15 5.95 14.15
N LEU A 80 -0.38 6.51 13.21
CA LEU A 80 -0.82 6.74 11.83
C LEU A 80 0.22 6.21 10.85
N CYS A 81 -0.19 5.36 9.93
CA CYS A 81 0.57 4.95 8.75
C CYS A 81 -0.14 5.46 7.50
N ARG A 82 0.60 6.10 6.61
CA ARG A 82 0.13 6.43 5.26
C ARG A 82 0.63 5.37 4.29
N PHE A 83 -0.31 4.60 3.77
CA PHE A 83 -0.05 3.47 2.90
C PHE A 83 -0.59 3.74 1.50
N PHE A 84 0.23 3.48 0.48
CA PHE A 84 -0.22 3.50 -0.90
C PHE A 84 0.53 2.48 -1.76
N ILE A 85 -0.02 2.21 -2.93
CA ILE A 85 0.53 1.28 -3.91
C ILE A 85 0.93 2.08 -5.14
N MET A 86 2.02 1.69 -5.75
CA MET A 86 2.50 2.25 -7.01
C MET A 86 2.70 1.16 -8.04
N VAL A 87 2.57 1.56 -9.29
CA VAL A 87 2.93 0.77 -10.47
C VAL A 87 3.72 1.68 -11.39
N ASN A 88 4.97 1.32 -11.68
CA ASN A 88 5.86 2.13 -12.53
C ASN A 88 5.86 3.63 -12.17
N GLY A 89 5.99 3.94 -10.87
CA GLY A 89 6.01 5.30 -10.34
C GLY A 89 4.67 6.01 -10.23
N SER A 90 3.58 5.46 -10.78
CA SER A 90 2.23 6.01 -10.69
C SER A 90 1.49 5.42 -9.51
N ARG A 91 0.82 6.27 -8.72
CA ARG A 91 -0.04 5.81 -7.62
C ARG A 91 -1.30 5.14 -8.16
N VAL A 92 -1.67 4.04 -7.53
CA VAL A 92 -2.93 3.35 -7.78
C VAL A 92 -3.73 3.24 -6.50
N ASN A 93 -5.05 3.20 -6.64
CA ASN A 93 -5.93 3.12 -5.47
C ASN A 93 -5.77 1.78 -4.75
N PRO A 94 -5.28 1.73 -3.49
CA PRO A 94 -5.09 0.48 -2.76
C PRO A 94 -6.39 -0.31 -2.58
N THR A 95 -7.55 0.34 -2.57
CA THR A 95 -8.84 -0.33 -2.38
C THR A 95 -9.31 -1.11 -3.61
N THR A 96 -8.62 -1.03 -4.75
CA THR A 96 -8.83 -1.95 -5.87
C THR A 96 -8.20 -3.32 -5.63
N ILE A 97 -7.24 -3.39 -4.73
CA ILE A 97 -6.45 -4.60 -4.44
C ILE A 97 -6.84 -5.21 -3.10
N VAL A 98 -7.06 -4.38 -2.08
CA VAL A 98 -7.37 -4.83 -0.73
C VAL A 98 -8.66 -4.19 -0.19
N ASN A 99 -9.47 -5.01 0.48
CA ASN A 99 -10.64 -4.53 1.20
C ASN A 99 -10.21 -3.92 2.53
N ALA A 100 -10.30 -2.59 2.61
CA ALA A 100 -9.87 -1.82 3.78
C ALA A 100 -10.74 -2.04 5.04
N ARG A 101 -11.94 -2.64 4.91
CA ARG A 101 -12.85 -2.88 6.05
C ARG A 101 -12.59 -4.22 6.74
N ASN A 102 -12.37 -5.27 5.95
CA ASN A 102 -12.15 -6.62 6.47
C ASN A 102 -10.69 -7.07 6.38
N HIS A 103 -9.80 -6.20 5.89
CA HIS A 103 -8.36 -6.41 5.75
C HIS A 103 -8.02 -7.65 4.88
N ARG A 104 -8.80 -7.88 3.84
CA ARG A 104 -8.62 -9.03 2.94
C ARG A 104 -8.24 -8.58 1.54
N LEU A 105 -7.36 -9.35 0.93
CA LEU A 105 -7.05 -9.24 -0.49
C LEU A 105 -8.28 -9.60 -1.31
N TYR A 106 -8.58 -8.84 -2.38
CA TYR A 106 -9.58 -9.24 -3.35
C TYR A 106 -9.06 -10.40 -4.20
N ARG A 107 -9.88 -11.42 -4.40
CA ARG A 107 -9.57 -12.57 -5.26
C ARG A 107 -10.12 -12.27 -6.66
N GLN A 108 -9.30 -11.63 -7.49
CA GLN A 108 -9.67 -11.14 -8.83
C GLN A 108 -8.44 -10.97 -9.70
N VAL A 109 -8.65 -10.89 -11.01
CA VAL A 109 -7.62 -10.54 -11.98
C VAL A 109 -7.80 -9.08 -12.41
N LEU A 110 -6.72 -8.33 -12.41
CA LEU A 110 -6.67 -6.91 -12.79
C LEU A 110 -5.73 -6.71 -13.95
N ALA A 111 -6.19 -6.00 -15.00
CA ALA A 111 -5.30 -5.48 -16.03
C ALA A 111 -4.89 -4.05 -15.71
N PHE A 112 -3.60 -3.80 -15.79
CA PHE A 112 -2.98 -2.50 -15.67
C PHE A 112 -2.54 -2.04 -17.06
N GLU A 113 -3.07 -0.93 -17.53
CA GLU A 113 -2.75 -0.34 -18.84
C GLU A 113 -2.09 1.03 -18.64
N LYS A 114 -0.90 1.21 -19.21
CA LYS A 114 -0.20 2.48 -19.19
C LYS A 114 -0.81 3.44 -20.21
N ARG A 115 -1.29 4.60 -19.75
CA ARG A 115 -1.83 5.69 -20.59
C ARG A 115 -1.08 6.98 -20.29
N GLY A 116 0.03 7.19 -20.98
CA GLY A 116 0.93 8.31 -20.69
C GLY A 116 1.49 8.24 -19.27
N ALA A 117 1.22 9.24 -18.44
CA ALA A 117 1.62 9.28 -17.02
C ALA A 117 0.65 8.55 -16.08
N ASN A 118 -0.51 8.10 -16.58
CA ASN A 118 -1.56 7.48 -15.77
C ASN A 118 -1.61 5.98 -16.00
N ILE A 119 -2.11 5.26 -14.99
CA ILE A 119 -2.39 3.82 -15.06
C ILE A 119 -3.90 3.63 -15.03
N ARG A 120 -4.45 2.96 -16.03
CA ARG A 120 -5.83 2.50 -16.05
C ARG A 120 -5.86 1.09 -15.48
N ILE A 121 -6.78 0.83 -14.55
CA ILE A 121 -7.02 -0.50 -13.97
C ILE A 121 -8.39 -0.96 -14.41
N THR A 122 -8.48 -2.19 -14.94
CA THR A 122 -9.72 -2.84 -15.29
C THR A 122 -9.79 -4.23 -14.69
N HIS A 123 -10.97 -4.63 -14.25
CA HIS A 123 -11.22 -6.00 -13.81
C HIS A 123 -11.35 -6.92 -15.03
N ILE A 124 -10.76 -8.10 -14.96
CA ILE A 124 -10.86 -9.15 -15.98
C ILE A 124 -11.65 -10.31 -15.38
N ASP A 125 -12.67 -10.76 -16.12
CA ASP A 125 -13.39 -11.99 -15.80
C ASP A 125 -12.59 -13.20 -16.32
N GLY A 126 -12.20 -14.10 -15.40
CA GLY A 126 -11.44 -15.31 -15.72
C GLY A 126 -10.11 -15.42 -14.98
N GLU A 127 -9.32 -16.42 -15.37
CA GLU A 127 -7.98 -16.65 -14.86
C GLU A 127 -6.95 -15.98 -15.78
N SER A 128 -5.91 -15.40 -15.18
CA SER A 128 -4.76 -14.90 -15.95
C SER A 128 -3.86 -16.06 -16.36
N ASN A 129 -3.44 -16.06 -17.62
CA ASN A 129 -2.43 -16.98 -18.13
C ASN A 129 -1.00 -16.41 -18.03
N GLU A 130 -0.85 -15.19 -17.55
CA GLU A 130 0.47 -14.55 -17.37
C GLU A 130 1.13 -14.96 -16.06
N LYS A 131 2.14 -15.83 -16.15
CA LYS A 131 3.08 -16.08 -15.06
C LYS A 131 4.23 -15.08 -15.20
N ARG A 132 4.22 -14.01 -14.42
CA ARG A 132 5.34 -13.08 -14.34
C ARG A 132 5.99 -13.19 -12.96
N GLY A 133 7.19 -13.74 -12.93
CA GLY A 133 8.14 -13.47 -11.86
C GLY A 133 9.07 -12.35 -12.34
N LEU A 134 8.92 -11.14 -11.81
CA LEU A 134 9.90 -10.08 -12.03
C LEU A 134 11.13 -10.37 -11.17
N THR A 135 12.31 -10.10 -11.70
CA THR A 135 13.55 -10.20 -10.93
C THR A 135 13.52 -9.17 -9.81
N LEU A 136 13.70 -9.61 -8.57
CA LEU A 136 13.77 -8.75 -7.38
C LEU A 136 15.19 -8.27 -7.10
N ASP A 137 15.97 -7.95 -8.14
CA ASP A 137 17.26 -7.32 -7.95
C ASP A 137 17.06 -5.87 -7.50
N PRO A 138 17.60 -5.45 -6.34
CA PRO A 138 17.47 -4.09 -5.85
C PRO A 138 18.12 -3.05 -6.76
N ASP A 139 19.13 -3.46 -7.56
CA ASP A 139 19.88 -2.59 -8.45
C ASP A 139 19.29 -2.54 -9.89
N GLU A 140 18.34 -3.43 -10.23
CA GLU A 140 17.64 -3.40 -11.51
C GLU A 140 16.31 -2.61 -11.41
N GLU A 141 16.11 -1.70 -12.36
CA GLU A 141 14.80 -1.08 -12.59
C GLU A 141 13.86 -2.10 -13.23
N THR A 142 13.03 -2.76 -12.43
CA THR A 142 11.97 -3.61 -12.97
C THR A 142 10.78 -2.77 -13.41
N ASN A 143 10.53 -2.74 -14.70
CA ASN A 143 9.40 -2.05 -15.29
C ASN A 143 8.37 -3.09 -15.76
N PRO A 144 7.19 -3.21 -15.13
CA PRO A 144 6.19 -4.18 -15.55
C PRO A 144 5.64 -3.91 -16.96
N PHE A 145 5.95 -2.74 -17.53
CA PHE A 145 5.58 -2.33 -18.89
C PHE A 145 6.73 -2.38 -19.89
N GLU A 146 7.86 -3.01 -19.57
CA GLU A 146 9.06 -2.99 -20.42
C GLU A 146 8.78 -3.49 -21.84
N ASN A 147 8.01 -4.55 -21.97
CA ASN A 147 7.72 -5.20 -23.26
C ASN A 147 6.25 -5.07 -23.69
N SER A 148 5.43 -4.32 -22.95
CA SER A 148 3.99 -4.17 -23.21
C SER A 148 3.44 -2.88 -22.59
N SER A 149 2.40 -2.31 -23.19
CA SER A 149 1.64 -1.20 -22.59
C SER A 149 0.69 -1.67 -21.47
N SER A 150 0.59 -2.96 -21.23
CA SER A 150 -0.27 -3.54 -20.20
C SER A 150 0.35 -4.78 -19.57
N PHE A 151 -0.06 -5.08 -18.33
CA PHE A 151 0.20 -6.35 -17.66
C PHE A 151 -1.02 -6.76 -16.82
N GLU A 152 -1.11 -8.05 -16.50
CA GLU A 152 -2.17 -8.60 -15.65
C GLU A 152 -1.62 -8.93 -14.27
N LEU A 153 -2.40 -8.64 -13.23
CA LEU A 153 -2.14 -9.03 -11.86
C LEU A 153 -3.23 -10.00 -11.41
N ASP A 154 -2.86 -11.25 -11.23
CA ASP A 154 -3.77 -12.29 -10.74
C ASP A 154 -3.68 -12.41 -9.22
N LEU A 155 -4.60 -11.76 -8.52
CA LEU A 155 -4.71 -11.83 -7.07
C LEU A 155 -5.31 -13.15 -6.58
N THR A 156 -5.86 -13.99 -7.47
CA THR A 156 -6.41 -15.29 -7.11
C THR A 156 -5.33 -16.31 -6.81
N GLN A 157 -4.16 -16.16 -7.44
CA GLN A 157 -3.01 -17.06 -7.31
C GLN A 157 -2.10 -16.74 -6.12
N ILE A 158 -2.32 -15.60 -5.44
CA ILE A 158 -1.52 -15.23 -4.27
C ILE A 158 -1.97 -16.07 -3.08
N GLU A 159 -1.10 -16.94 -2.61
CA GLU A 159 -1.33 -17.77 -1.42
C GLU A 159 -1.34 -16.92 -0.14
N GLU A 160 -1.98 -17.42 0.93
CA GLU A 160 -2.15 -16.66 2.19
C GLU A 160 -0.81 -16.28 2.84
N GLU A 161 0.24 -17.07 2.67
CA GLU A 161 1.57 -16.79 3.19
C GLU A 161 2.35 -15.70 2.42
N HIS A 162 1.91 -15.38 1.20
CA HIS A 162 2.57 -14.40 0.34
C HIS A 162 1.92 -13.01 0.37
N TRP A 163 0.97 -12.81 1.27
CA TRP A 163 0.42 -11.48 1.50
C TRP A 163 0.05 -11.25 2.96
N ALA A 164 0.06 -10.00 3.40
CA ALA A 164 -0.43 -9.60 4.72
C ALA A 164 -0.98 -8.18 4.69
N TYR A 165 -1.98 -7.92 5.52
CA TYR A 165 -2.44 -6.55 5.71
C TYR A 165 -1.38 -5.75 6.50
N PRO A 166 -1.01 -4.53 6.08
CA PRO A 166 0.10 -3.77 6.68
C PRO A 166 -0.03 -3.52 8.19
N LEU A 167 -1.26 -3.40 8.67
CA LEU A 167 -1.60 -3.18 10.08
C LEU A 167 -2.83 -4.03 10.46
N PRO A 168 -2.66 -5.31 10.78
CA PRO A 168 -3.77 -6.24 10.96
C PRO A 168 -4.76 -5.87 12.06
N GLY A 169 -4.30 -5.20 13.12
CA GLY A 169 -5.15 -4.73 14.24
C GLY A 169 -5.75 -3.33 14.07
N ALA A 170 -5.50 -2.69 12.93
CA ALA A 170 -5.86 -1.30 12.69
C ALA A 170 -7.27 -1.09 12.17
N LYS A 171 -7.75 0.16 12.30
CA LYS A 171 -8.98 0.62 11.66
C LYS A 171 -8.64 1.60 10.55
N VAL A 172 -9.19 1.38 9.36
CA VAL A 172 -9.15 2.38 8.30
C VAL A 172 -10.19 3.44 8.61
N ILE A 173 -9.73 4.67 8.79
CA ILE A 173 -10.59 5.82 9.10
C ILE A 173 -11.00 6.58 7.86
N SER A 174 -10.26 6.45 6.76
CA SER A 174 -10.62 7.06 5.49
C SER A 174 -10.46 6.07 4.35
N PRO A 175 -11.54 5.51 3.78
CA PRO A 175 -11.48 4.80 2.52
C PRO A 175 -11.41 5.82 1.38
N TYR A 176 -10.59 5.53 0.39
CA TYR A 176 -10.56 6.26 -0.86
C TYR A 176 -11.94 6.33 -1.53
N GLY A 177 -12.32 7.48 -2.06
CA GLY A 177 -13.41 7.61 -3.03
C GLY A 177 -14.80 7.22 -2.57
N GLY A 178 -15.19 7.56 -1.36
CA GLY A 178 -16.59 7.40 -0.92
C GLY A 178 -17.56 8.16 -1.86
N ARG A 179 -18.84 7.77 -1.87
CA ARG A 179 -19.97 8.29 -2.71
C ARG A 179 -20.12 9.82 -2.80
N ARG A 180 -19.30 10.55 -2.12
CA ARG A 180 -19.30 12.01 -2.10
C ARG A 180 -17.90 12.45 -2.44
N CYS A 181 -17.44 12.65 -3.60
CA CYS A 181 -16.17 13.30 -3.93
C CYS A 181 -15.49 13.95 -2.70
N HIS A 182 -15.23 13.12 -1.67
CA HIS A 182 -14.95 13.59 -0.32
C HIS A 182 -13.45 13.68 -0.17
N SER A 183 -12.94 14.88 -0.18
CA SER A 183 -11.56 15.20 0.18
C SER A 183 -11.34 15.26 1.70
N GLY A 184 -12.16 14.58 2.48
CA GLY A 184 -12.16 14.61 3.94
C GLY A 184 -12.15 13.22 4.59
N VAL A 185 -11.80 13.19 5.86
CA VAL A 185 -11.77 11.99 6.73
C VAL A 185 -13.05 11.94 7.55
N ASP A 186 -13.82 10.86 7.44
CA ASP A 186 -14.92 10.60 8.38
C ASP A 186 -14.37 9.87 9.62
N LEU A 187 -14.30 10.57 10.74
CA LEU A 187 -13.95 10.01 12.03
C LEU A 187 -15.22 9.50 12.71
N LYS A 188 -15.30 8.20 12.96
CA LYS A 188 -16.33 7.65 13.81
C LYS A 188 -15.91 7.74 15.27
N THR A 189 -16.46 8.71 15.99
CA THR A 189 -16.25 8.92 17.42
C THR A 189 -17.34 8.24 18.25
N LYS A 190 -17.08 8.07 19.55
CA LYS A 190 -18.14 7.69 20.52
C LYS A 190 -19.00 8.92 20.84
N PRO A 191 -20.25 8.75 21.24
CA PRO A 191 -21.06 9.86 21.72
C PRO A 191 -20.33 10.61 22.85
N LYS A 192 -20.17 11.93 22.71
CA LYS A 192 -19.47 12.85 23.61
C LYS A 192 -17.95 12.93 23.48
N ASP A 193 -17.32 12.35 22.46
CA ASP A 193 -15.93 12.64 22.17
C ASP A 193 -15.78 14.09 21.68
N ASN A 194 -14.77 14.79 22.17
CA ASN A 194 -14.47 16.14 21.70
C ASN A 194 -13.91 16.10 20.29
N ILE A 195 -14.49 16.88 19.40
CA ILE A 195 -13.96 17.11 18.05
C ILE A 195 -13.11 18.37 18.13
N VAL A 196 -11.82 18.22 17.84
CA VAL A 196 -10.87 19.34 17.75
C VAL A 196 -10.51 19.58 16.29
N ALA A 197 -10.32 20.85 15.93
CA ALA A 197 -9.85 21.23 14.61
C ALA A 197 -8.43 20.68 14.39
N ALA A 198 -8.17 20.13 13.20
CA ALA A 198 -6.87 19.57 12.85
C ALA A 198 -5.85 20.65 12.43
N PHE A 199 -6.30 21.86 12.16
CA PHE A 199 -5.50 23.01 11.72
C PHE A 199 -6.14 24.31 12.22
N ASP A 200 -5.29 25.31 12.53
CA ASP A 200 -5.67 26.71 12.69
C ASP A 200 -5.92 27.37 11.32
#